data_1acf59fd608c76b9407c21f116a9fad5
#
_entry.id   1acf59fd608c76b9407c21f116a9fad5
#
_cell.length_a   1.000
_cell.length_b   1.000
_cell.length_c   1.000
_cell.angle_alpha   90.00
_cell.angle_beta   90.00
_cell.angle_gamma   90.00
#
_symmetry.space_group_name_H-M   'P 1'
#
loop_
_entity.id
_entity.type
_entity.pdbx_description
1 polymer ?
#
loop_
_entity_poly.entity_id
_entity_poly.type
_entity_poly.pdbx_seq_one_letter_code
_entity_poly.pdbx_strand_id
1 'polypeptide(L)'
;MLELKNTMSDKEKLYIFDTTMRDGEQSPGASMSLEEKIQIARVFDDLGVDIIEAGFPIASPGDFEAVTEISKILKKSIPAGLSRHSKKDIDRCYESLKHAERFRIHTFISTSPLHMKHKLNKSPEEVYEAIKEHVTYARNFTDDVEWSCEDGTRTDMDYMCKTVELAIKCGAKTINIPDTVGSVSYTHLTLPTKRIV
;
A
#
# COMPACT_ATOMS: atom_id res chain seq x y z
N MET A 1 -15.64 49.11 -8.23
CA MET A 1 -14.89 48.54 -7.12
C MET A 1 -15.33 47.08 -7.02
N LEU A 2 -14.63 46.19 -7.70
CA LEU A 2 -14.94 44.75 -7.74
C LEU A 2 -14.29 44.09 -6.51
N GLU A 3 -15.12 43.65 -5.57
CA GLU A 3 -14.68 42.81 -4.46
C GLU A 3 -14.22 41.46 -5.01
N LEU A 4 -12.90 41.23 -5.03
CA LEU A 4 -12.32 39.92 -5.18
C LEU A 4 -12.71 39.11 -3.94
N LYS A 5 -13.77 38.30 -4.03
CA LYS A 5 -14.03 37.24 -3.07
C LYS A 5 -12.83 36.26 -3.13
N ASN A 6 -12.01 36.35 -2.11
CA ASN A 6 -10.94 35.40 -1.84
C ASN A 6 -11.60 34.06 -1.47
N THR A 7 -11.99 33.27 -2.45
CA THR A 7 -12.26 31.86 -2.21
C THR A 7 -10.92 31.20 -1.89
N MET A 8 -10.62 31.04 -0.60
CA MET A 8 -9.60 30.08 -0.19
C MET A 8 -10.05 28.73 -0.77
N SER A 9 -9.43 28.32 -1.88
CA SER A 9 -9.59 26.96 -2.35
C SER A 9 -9.13 26.05 -1.23
N ASP A 10 -9.97 25.09 -0.83
CA ASP A 10 -9.54 23.98 0.00
C ASP A 10 -8.34 23.35 -0.70
N LYS A 11 -7.15 23.59 -0.14
CA LYS A 11 -5.94 23.00 -0.69
C LYS A 11 -6.07 21.50 -0.48
N GLU A 12 -6.11 20.76 -1.56
CA GLU A 12 -6.09 19.30 -1.51
C GLU A 12 -4.86 18.86 -0.72
N LYS A 13 -5.06 18.00 0.28
CA LYS A 13 -3.98 17.48 1.09
C LYS A 13 -3.24 16.40 0.31
N LEU A 14 -1.92 16.57 0.13
CA LEU A 14 -1.05 15.51 -0.32
C LEU A 14 -0.67 14.62 0.89
N TYR A 15 -0.90 13.32 0.75
CA TYR A 15 -0.49 12.33 1.75
C TYR A 15 0.83 11.68 1.34
N ILE A 16 1.76 11.59 2.29
CA ILE A 16 3.03 10.90 2.11
C ILE A 16 2.90 9.49 2.67
N PHE A 17 3.10 8.51 1.80
CA PHE A 17 3.13 7.08 2.12
C PHE A 17 4.58 6.56 1.98
N ASP A 18 5.20 6.22 3.09
CA ASP A 18 6.56 5.68 3.10
C ASP A 18 6.53 4.15 3.12
N THR A 19 7.33 3.53 2.25
CA THR A 19 7.44 2.07 2.11
C THR A 19 8.86 1.56 2.34
N THR A 20 9.72 2.35 2.96
CA THR A 20 11.14 2.01 3.22
C THR A 20 11.27 0.67 3.94
N MET A 21 10.45 0.45 4.98
CA MET A 21 10.52 -0.74 5.82
C MET A 21 9.79 -1.97 5.24
N ARG A 22 9.18 -1.84 4.07
CA ARG A 22 8.55 -2.96 3.36
C ARG A 22 9.14 -3.15 1.97
N ASP A 23 8.87 -2.25 1.01
CA ASP A 23 9.37 -2.34 -0.36
C ASP A 23 10.87 -2.04 -0.44
N GLY A 24 11.30 -1.02 0.28
CA GLY A 24 12.72 -0.65 0.35
C GLY A 24 13.61 -1.77 0.91
N GLU A 25 13.13 -2.48 1.91
CA GLU A 25 13.85 -3.60 2.54
C GLU A 25 14.04 -4.81 1.60
N GLN A 26 13.25 -4.92 0.54
CA GLN A 26 13.40 -5.97 -0.47
C GLN A 26 14.65 -5.79 -1.35
N SER A 27 15.28 -4.62 -1.29
CA SER A 27 16.54 -4.38 -2.00
C SER A 27 17.68 -5.20 -1.38
N PRO A 28 18.57 -5.79 -2.19
CA PRO A 28 19.71 -6.55 -1.67
C PRO A 28 20.58 -5.71 -0.71
N GLY A 29 20.79 -6.23 0.50
CA GLY A 29 21.60 -5.55 1.53
C GLY A 29 20.88 -4.49 2.34
N ALA A 30 19.57 -4.30 2.14
CA ALA A 30 18.77 -3.30 2.86
C ALA A 30 17.96 -3.89 4.02
N SER A 31 18.21 -5.16 4.40
CA SER A 31 17.52 -5.78 5.55
C SER A 31 17.86 -5.07 6.84
N MET A 32 16.85 -4.83 7.66
CA MET A 32 16.93 -4.09 8.91
C MET A 32 16.60 -4.96 10.12
N SER A 33 17.29 -4.73 11.23
CA SER A 33 16.91 -5.31 12.53
C SER A 33 15.62 -4.65 13.05
N LEU A 34 15.01 -5.28 14.06
CA LEU A 34 13.84 -4.71 14.74
C LEU A 34 14.13 -3.32 15.32
N GLU A 35 15.31 -3.16 15.94
CA GLU A 35 15.74 -1.91 16.55
C GLU A 35 15.90 -0.80 15.51
N GLU A 36 16.47 -1.09 14.36
CA GLU A 36 16.62 -0.14 13.25
C GLU A 36 15.26 0.28 12.71
N LYS A 37 14.34 -0.66 12.49
CA LYS A 37 12.96 -0.36 12.07
C LYS A 37 12.23 0.55 13.06
N ILE A 38 12.38 0.30 14.36
CA ILE A 38 11.78 1.13 15.41
C ILE A 38 12.37 2.55 15.40
N GLN A 39 13.68 2.69 15.19
CA GLN A 39 14.33 4.00 15.12
C GLN A 39 13.85 4.78 13.89
N ILE A 40 13.79 4.15 12.73
CA ILE A 40 13.29 4.75 11.48
C ILE A 40 11.83 5.16 11.64
N ALA A 41 10.98 4.28 12.20
CA ALA A 41 9.57 4.57 12.42
C ALA A 41 9.36 5.83 13.30
N ARG A 42 10.16 6.01 14.36
CA ARG A 42 10.11 7.21 15.20
C ARG A 42 10.51 8.47 14.44
N VAL A 43 11.57 8.38 13.65
CA VAL A 43 12.03 9.52 12.84
C VAL A 43 10.94 9.93 11.83
N PHE A 44 10.31 8.98 11.17
CA PHE A 44 9.24 9.25 10.22
C PHE A 44 7.98 9.82 10.90
N ASP A 45 7.61 9.30 12.06
CA ASP A 45 6.50 9.83 12.86
C ASP A 45 6.77 11.29 13.29
N ASP A 46 7.99 11.60 13.70
CA ASP A 46 8.40 12.95 14.07
C ASP A 46 8.44 13.91 12.87
N LEU A 47 8.88 13.45 11.70
CA LEU A 47 8.85 14.19 10.44
C LEU A 47 7.42 14.45 9.92
N GLY A 48 6.44 13.72 10.42
CA GLY A 48 5.03 13.87 10.02
C GLY A 48 4.70 13.17 8.70
N VAL A 49 5.37 12.04 8.40
CA VAL A 49 4.93 11.11 7.36
C VAL A 49 3.51 10.64 7.68
N ASP A 50 2.59 10.70 6.72
CA ASP A 50 1.18 10.40 7.00
C ASP A 50 0.94 8.91 7.23
N ILE A 51 1.52 8.05 6.40
CA ILE A 51 1.36 6.60 6.48
C ILE A 51 2.74 5.91 6.36
N ILE A 52 2.98 4.92 7.20
CA ILE A 52 4.23 4.15 7.22
C ILE A 52 3.91 2.67 7.03
N GLU A 53 4.32 2.08 5.89
CA GLU A 53 4.20 0.65 5.65
C GLU A 53 5.31 -0.09 6.38
N ALA A 54 4.96 -0.63 7.53
CA ALA A 54 5.91 -1.17 8.50
C ALA A 54 6.46 -2.56 8.15
N GLY A 55 5.81 -3.29 7.24
CA GLY A 55 6.26 -4.60 6.82
C GLY A 55 5.16 -5.50 6.24
N PHE A 56 5.50 -6.80 6.12
CA PHE A 56 4.62 -7.85 5.60
C PHE A 56 4.43 -8.95 6.65
N PRO A 57 3.46 -8.83 7.56
CA PRO A 57 3.35 -9.63 8.78
C PRO A 57 3.29 -11.15 8.60
N ILE A 58 2.87 -11.63 7.42
CA ILE A 58 2.82 -13.07 7.12
C ILE A 58 4.16 -13.63 6.62
N ALA A 59 5.09 -12.77 6.19
CA ALA A 59 6.34 -13.21 5.57
C ALA A 59 7.24 -13.94 6.57
N SER A 60 7.34 -13.42 7.80
CA SER A 60 8.13 -14.03 8.88
C SER A 60 7.64 -13.67 10.27
N PRO A 61 8.04 -14.41 11.33
CA PRO A 61 7.80 -13.99 12.71
C PRO A 61 8.41 -12.61 13.03
N GLY A 62 9.59 -12.31 12.50
CA GLY A 62 10.26 -11.02 12.70
C GLY A 62 9.50 -9.85 12.07
N ASP A 63 8.96 -10.04 10.86
CA ASP A 63 8.09 -9.03 10.22
C ASP A 63 6.83 -8.78 11.04
N PHE A 64 6.22 -9.83 11.54
CA PHE A 64 5.05 -9.70 12.42
C PHE A 64 5.39 -8.92 13.69
N GLU A 65 6.49 -9.23 14.33
CA GLU A 65 6.96 -8.54 15.54
C GLU A 65 7.25 -7.08 15.24
N ALA A 66 7.97 -6.78 14.15
CA ALA A 66 8.30 -5.42 13.75
C ALA A 66 7.04 -4.56 13.52
N VAL A 67 6.09 -5.06 12.75
CA VAL A 67 4.82 -4.34 12.51
C VAL A 67 4.06 -4.16 13.84
N THR A 68 4.05 -5.16 14.71
CA THR A 68 3.40 -5.08 16.02
C THR A 68 4.01 -4.01 16.91
N GLU A 69 5.33 -3.98 17.02
CA GLU A 69 6.01 -2.99 17.87
C GLU A 69 5.89 -1.57 17.29
N ILE A 70 5.99 -1.42 15.96
CA ILE A 70 5.78 -0.13 15.29
C ILE A 70 4.35 0.37 15.51
N SER A 71 3.35 -0.50 15.43
CA SER A 71 1.94 -0.12 15.64
C SER A 71 1.66 0.42 17.04
N LYS A 72 2.45 0.04 18.04
CA LYS A 72 2.32 0.51 19.43
C LYS A 72 2.95 1.89 19.67
N ILE A 73 3.95 2.28 18.87
CA ILE A 73 4.76 3.47 19.16
C ILE A 73 4.41 4.69 18.31
N LEU A 74 3.80 4.51 17.13
CA LEU A 74 3.41 5.62 16.27
C LEU A 74 2.29 6.44 16.92
N LYS A 75 2.43 7.78 16.84
CA LYS A 75 1.49 8.73 17.46
C LYS A 75 0.79 9.62 16.44
N LYS A 76 1.47 9.97 15.35
CA LYS A 76 0.98 10.87 14.30
C LYS A 76 0.70 10.11 13.02
N SER A 77 1.65 9.27 12.60
CA SER A 77 1.58 8.45 11.41
C SER A 77 0.63 7.27 11.58
N ILE A 78 0.02 6.84 10.49
CA ILE A 78 -0.83 5.65 10.43
C ILE A 78 0.05 4.45 10.06
N PRO A 79 0.19 3.43 10.91
CA PRO A 79 0.88 2.20 10.52
C PRO A 79 0.07 1.45 9.47
N ALA A 80 0.75 0.97 8.45
CA ALA A 80 0.18 0.10 7.43
C ALA A 80 0.93 -1.24 7.39
N GLY A 81 0.22 -2.29 7.06
CA GLY A 81 0.79 -3.62 6.84
C GLY A 81 0.32 -4.20 5.52
N LEU A 82 1.23 -4.89 4.83
CA LEU A 82 0.93 -5.55 3.58
C LEU A 82 0.27 -6.91 3.80
N SER A 83 -0.70 -7.27 2.97
CA SER A 83 -1.32 -8.60 2.92
C SER A 83 -1.66 -9.01 1.49
N ARG A 84 -1.48 -10.30 1.16
CA ARG A 84 -2.04 -10.86 -0.07
C ARG A 84 -3.55 -11.02 0.06
N HIS A 85 -4.22 -11.24 -1.06
CA HIS A 85 -5.63 -11.60 -1.08
C HIS A 85 -5.83 -13.04 -0.54
N SER A 86 -5.79 -13.14 0.79
CA SER A 86 -6.00 -14.35 1.58
C SER A 86 -6.49 -13.95 2.96
N LYS A 87 -7.54 -14.58 3.46
CA LYS A 87 -8.04 -14.31 4.83
C LYS A 87 -6.95 -14.48 5.86
N LYS A 88 -6.14 -15.52 5.74
CA LYS A 88 -5.01 -15.79 6.65
C LYS A 88 -3.99 -14.62 6.68
N ASP A 89 -3.68 -14.04 5.53
CA ASP A 89 -2.74 -12.91 5.45
C ASP A 89 -3.37 -11.65 6.05
N ILE A 90 -4.66 -11.41 5.75
CA ILE A 90 -5.41 -10.26 6.28
C ILE A 90 -5.56 -10.36 7.79
N ASP A 91 -5.91 -11.54 8.32
CA ASP A 91 -5.99 -11.77 9.77
C ASP A 91 -4.64 -11.52 10.45
N ARG A 92 -3.56 -12.02 9.85
CA ARG A 92 -2.20 -11.84 10.40
C ARG A 92 -1.79 -10.36 10.38
N CYS A 93 -2.16 -9.65 9.32
CA CYS A 93 -1.93 -8.20 9.21
C CYS A 93 -2.72 -7.44 10.28
N TYR A 94 -4.01 -7.73 10.43
CA TYR A 94 -4.83 -7.14 11.49
C TYR A 94 -4.26 -7.40 12.88
N GLU A 95 -3.90 -8.65 13.20
CA GLU A 95 -3.34 -9.03 14.49
C GLU A 95 -2.09 -8.22 14.86
N SER A 96 -1.26 -7.87 13.89
CA SER A 96 -0.08 -7.03 14.13
C SER A 96 -0.40 -5.54 14.28
N LEU A 97 -1.47 -5.06 13.65
CA LEU A 97 -1.82 -3.63 13.61
C LEU A 97 -2.84 -3.21 14.68
N LYS A 98 -3.58 -4.13 15.27
CA LYS A 98 -4.70 -3.85 16.20
C LYS A 98 -4.33 -3.05 17.45
N HIS A 99 -3.04 -2.83 17.70
CA HIS A 99 -2.55 -2.05 18.82
C HIS A 99 -2.53 -0.54 18.55
N ALA A 100 -2.62 -0.14 17.29
CA ALA A 100 -2.73 1.27 16.90
C ALA A 100 -4.19 1.73 16.97
N GLU A 101 -4.40 3.00 17.31
CA GLU A 101 -5.74 3.63 17.30
C GLU A 101 -6.32 3.67 15.88
N ARG A 102 -5.48 3.93 14.90
CA ARG A 102 -5.81 3.92 13.48
C ARG A 102 -4.74 3.13 12.74
N PHE A 103 -5.15 2.31 11.80
CA PHE A 103 -4.22 1.52 10.99
C PHE A 103 -4.79 1.26 9.60
N ARG A 104 -3.91 0.98 8.65
CA ARG A 104 -4.25 0.65 7.27
C ARG A 104 -3.91 -0.80 6.97
N ILE A 105 -4.87 -1.53 6.42
CA ILE A 105 -4.59 -2.82 5.77
C ILE A 105 -4.36 -2.56 4.28
N HIS A 106 -3.15 -2.81 3.81
CA HIS A 106 -2.80 -2.75 2.40
C HIS A 106 -2.88 -4.15 1.81
N THR A 107 -3.86 -4.39 0.94
CA THR A 107 -4.04 -5.70 0.30
C THR A 107 -3.86 -5.60 -1.21
N PHE A 108 -3.32 -6.65 -1.83
CA PHE A 108 -3.00 -6.65 -3.25
C PHE A 108 -3.25 -7.99 -3.94
N ILE A 109 -3.53 -7.92 -5.22
CA ILE A 109 -3.55 -9.08 -6.12
C ILE A 109 -3.03 -8.65 -7.50
N SER A 110 -2.35 -9.57 -8.19
CA SER A 110 -1.87 -9.31 -9.55
C SER A 110 -3.02 -9.28 -10.55
N THR A 111 -3.00 -8.27 -11.43
CA THR A 111 -4.03 -8.05 -12.44
C THR A 111 -3.51 -8.17 -13.87
N SER A 112 -2.19 -8.26 -14.07
CA SER A 112 -1.63 -8.45 -15.41
C SER A 112 -1.88 -9.86 -15.95
N PRO A 113 -2.10 -10.02 -17.26
CA PRO A 113 -2.33 -11.33 -17.88
C PRO A 113 -1.22 -12.34 -17.59
N LEU A 114 0.04 -11.85 -17.57
CA LEU A 114 1.20 -12.68 -17.27
C LEU A 114 1.13 -13.26 -15.84
N HIS A 115 0.86 -12.42 -14.84
CA HIS A 115 0.82 -12.87 -13.47
C HIS A 115 -0.45 -13.65 -13.14
N MET A 116 -1.58 -13.28 -13.69
CA MET A 116 -2.81 -14.08 -13.53
C MET A 116 -2.60 -15.52 -14.01
N LYS A 117 -1.99 -15.69 -15.21
CA LYS A 117 -1.77 -17.00 -15.81
C LYS A 117 -0.68 -17.81 -15.11
N HIS A 118 0.48 -17.21 -14.81
CA HIS A 118 1.68 -17.97 -14.41
C HIS A 118 1.99 -17.91 -12.92
N LYS A 119 1.51 -16.90 -12.21
CA LYS A 119 1.73 -16.73 -10.76
C LYS A 119 0.52 -17.19 -9.96
N LEU A 120 -0.67 -16.73 -10.36
CA LEU A 120 -1.91 -17.02 -9.63
C LEU A 120 -2.61 -18.28 -10.12
N ASN A 121 -2.40 -18.69 -11.38
CA ASN A 121 -3.15 -19.73 -12.06
C ASN A 121 -4.68 -19.49 -11.97
N LYS A 122 -5.09 -18.24 -12.22
CA LYS A 122 -6.48 -17.77 -12.14
C LYS A 122 -6.92 -17.09 -13.42
N SER A 123 -8.19 -17.23 -13.73
CA SER A 123 -8.84 -16.44 -14.78
C SER A 123 -9.06 -14.99 -14.30
N PRO A 124 -9.28 -14.03 -15.22
CA PRO A 124 -9.67 -12.66 -14.86
C PRO A 124 -10.91 -12.60 -13.96
N GLU A 125 -11.90 -13.48 -14.20
CA GLU A 125 -13.13 -13.57 -13.43
C GLU A 125 -12.86 -14.05 -11.99
N GLU A 126 -12.00 -15.05 -11.82
CA GLU A 126 -11.59 -15.54 -10.50
C GLU A 126 -10.81 -14.49 -9.71
N VAL A 127 -9.98 -13.67 -10.39
CA VAL A 127 -9.29 -12.54 -9.77
C VAL A 127 -10.30 -11.46 -9.37
N TYR A 128 -11.30 -11.18 -10.20
CA TYR A 128 -12.36 -10.22 -9.92
C TYR A 128 -13.16 -10.61 -8.66
N GLU A 129 -13.57 -11.88 -8.55
CA GLU A 129 -14.26 -12.38 -7.34
C GLU A 129 -13.36 -12.37 -6.11
N ALA A 130 -12.05 -12.66 -6.26
CA ALA A 130 -11.10 -12.57 -5.16
C ALA A 130 -10.96 -11.13 -4.64
N ILE A 131 -10.97 -10.12 -5.52
CA ILE A 131 -10.95 -8.70 -5.12
C ILE A 131 -12.17 -8.40 -4.26
N LYS A 132 -13.35 -8.77 -4.72
CA LYS A 132 -14.59 -8.55 -4.00
C LYS A 132 -14.56 -9.20 -2.61
N GLU A 133 -14.16 -10.47 -2.54
CA GLU A 133 -14.12 -11.20 -1.28
C GLU A 133 -13.15 -10.56 -0.28
N HIS A 134 -11.90 -10.34 -0.69
CA HIS A 134 -10.85 -9.98 0.26
C HIS A 134 -10.81 -8.49 0.63
N VAL A 135 -11.20 -7.59 -0.28
CA VAL A 135 -11.37 -6.18 0.09
C VAL A 135 -12.52 -6.02 1.06
N THR A 136 -13.67 -6.69 0.80
CA THR A 136 -14.80 -6.69 1.74
C THR A 136 -14.41 -7.31 3.08
N TYR A 137 -13.60 -8.37 3.08
CA TYR A 137 -13.13 -9.00 4.31
C TYR A 137 -12.22 -8.07 5.12
N ALA A 138 -11.25 -7.40 4.49
CA ALA A 138 -10.38 -6.44 5.15
C ALA A 138 -11.16 -5.27 5.79
N ARG A 139 -12.24 -4.84 5.14
CA ARG A 139 -13.15 -3.82 5.66
C ARG A 139 -13.82 -4.15 6.99
N ASN A 140 -13.89 -5.42 7.39
CA ASN A 140 -14.43 -5.79 8.70
C ASN A 140 -13.51 -5.37 9.86
N PHE A 141 -12.23 -5.12 9.59
CA PHE A 141 -11.23 -4.78 10.61
C PHE A 141 -10.91 -3.28 10.68
N THR A 142 -10.98 -2.60 9.55
CA THR A 142 -10.69 -1.16 9.46
C THR A 142 -11.47 -0.53 8.33
N ASP A 143 -11.74 0.76 8.45
CA ASP A 143 -12.30 1.55 7.35
C ASP A 143 -11.22 2.16 6.44
N ASP A 144 -9.94 2.01 6.78
CA ASP A 144 -8.79 2.40 5.95
C ASP A 144 -8.15 1.18 5.27
N VAL A 145 -8.75 0.77 4.16
CA VAL A 145 -8.21 -0.30 3.30
C VAL A 145 -7.60 0.31 2.06
N GLU A 146 -6.34 -0.01 1.80
CA GLU A 146 -5.65 0.25 0.54
C GLU A 146 -5.67 -1.01 -0.32
N TRP A 147 -5.97 -0.85 -1.61
CA TRP A 147 -5.91 -1.94 -2.57
C TRP A 147 -4.95 -1.61 -3.72
N SER A 148 -4.07 -2.57 -4.04
CA SER A 148 -3.12 -2.47 -5.15
C SER A 148 -3.40 -3.50 -6.23
N CYS A 149 -3.41 -3.05 -7.50
CA CYS A 149 -3.32 -3.91 -8.67
C CYS A 149 -1.84 -4.23 -8.95
N GLU A 150 -1.29 -5.27 -8.33
CA GLU A 150 0.09 -5.67 -8.59
C GLU A 150 0.32 -5.86 -10.08
N ASP A 151 1.45 -5.34 -10.58
CA ASP A 151 1.81 -5.32 -11.99
C ASP A 151 0.83 -4.47 -12.83
N GLY A 152 0.36 -3.38 -12.23
CA GLY A 152 -0.68 -2.52 -12.80
C GLY A 152 -0.29 -1.93 -14.15
N THR A 153 0.96 -1.49 -14.32
CA THR A 153 1.42 -0.89 -15.60
C THR A 153 1.45 -1.85 -16.78
N ARG A 154 1.40 -3.17 -16.54
CA ARG A 154 1.27 -4.22 -17.57
C ARG A 154 -0.14 -4.83 -17.63
N THR A 155 -1.07 -4.31 -16.86
CA THR A 155 -2.48 -4.72 -16.88
C THR A 155 -3.20 -4.06 -18.04
N ASP A 156 -4.12 -4.79 -18.68
CA ASP A 156 -5.02 -4.20 -19.66
C ASP A 156 -5.82 -3.06 -19.02
N MET A 157 -5.89 -1.91 -19.70
CA MET A 157 -6.45 -0.68 -19.15
C MET A 157 -7.93 -0.84 -18.76
N ASP A 158 -8.73 -1.50 -19.61
CA ASP A 158 -10.16 -1.68 -19.35
C ASP A 158 -10.37 -2.62 -18.17
N TYR A 159 -9.55 -3.67 -18.07
CA TYR A 159 -9.60 -4.59 -16.94
C TYR A 159 -9.13 -3.91 -15.65
N MET A 160 -8.07 -3.11 -15.71
CA MET A 160 -7.60 -2.33 -14.56
C MET A 160 -8.69 -1.38 -14.05
N CYS A 161 -9.34 -0.63 -14.93
CA CYS A 161 -10.44 0.26 -14.56
C CYS A 161 -11.59 -0.50 -13.87
N LYS A 162 -11.96 -1.67 -14.39
CA LYS A 162 -13.01 -2.53 -13.80
C LYS A 162 -12.63 -3.02 -12.41
N THR A 163 -11.37 -3.44 -12.22
CA THR A 163 -10.89 -3.95 -10.92
C THR A 163 -10.75 -2.84 -9.89
N VAL A 164 -10.28 -1.65 -10.28
CA VAL A 164 -10.24 -0.45 -9.44
C VAL A 164 -11.65 -0.04 -8.99
N GLU A 165 -12.60 0.04 -9.93
CA GLU A 165 -13.99 0.37 -9.61
C GLU A 165 -14.59 -0.64 -8.63
N LEU A 166 -14.31 -1.94 -8.82
CA LEU A 166 -14.76 -2.98 -7.90
C LEU A 166 -14.16 -2.79 -6.51
N ALA A 167 -12.83 -2.58 -6.41
CA ALA A 167 -12.16 -2.39 -5.13
C ALA A 167 -12.75 -1.20 -4.36
N ILE A 168 -13.03 -0.08 -5.04
CA ILE A 168 -13.70 1.10 -4.45
C ILE A 168 -15.11 0.73 -3.97
N LYS A 169 -15.91 0.03 -4.78
CA LYS A 169 -17.26 -0.43 -4.41
C LYS A 169 -17.23 -1.37 -3.20
N CYS A 170 -16.18 -2.18 -3.05
CA CYS A 170 -15.97 -3.06 -1.89
C CYS A 170 -15.43 -2.34 -0.65
N GLY A 171 -15.12 -1.04 -0.77
CA GLY A 171 -14.76 -0.19 0.35
C GLY A 171 -13.27 0.14 0.49
N ALA A 172 -12.44 -0.11 -0.53
CA ALA A 172 -11.09 0.42 -0.55
C ALA A 172 -11.16 1.96 -0.60
N LYS A 173 -10.47 2.62 0.32
CA LYS A 173 -10.37 4.09 0.36
C LYS A 173 -9.17 4.62 -0.41
N THR A 174 -8.15 3.81 -0.56
CA THR A 174 -6.94 4.15 -1.31
C THR A 174 -6.71 3.11 -2.40
N ILE A 175 -6.43 3.60 -3.59
CA ILE A 175 -6.04 2.77 -4.74
C ILE A 175 -4.57 3.06 -5.04
N ASN A 176 -3.78 2.01 -5.12
CA ASN A 176 -2.38 2.09 -5.51
C ASN A 176 -2.17 1.35 -6.83
N ILE A 177 -1.59 2.04 -7.80
CA ILE A 177 -1.28 1.50 -9.13
C ILE A 177 0.24 1.43 -9.26
N PRO A 178 0.85 0.29 -8.93
CA PRO A 178 2.29 0.15 -8.90
C PRO A 178 2.87 -0.15 -10.28
N ASP A 179 4.03 0.45 -10.58
CA ASP A 179 4.91 0.00 -11.64
C ASP A 179 5.88 -1.06 -11.09
N THR A 180 5.35 -2.24 -10.84
CA THR A 180 6.02 -3.33 -10.11
C THR A 180 7.38 -3.73 -10.70
N VAL A 181 7.54 -3.62 -12.01
CA VAL A 181 8.78 -4.00 -12.71
C VAL A 181 9.58 -2.81 -13.24
N GLY A 182 9.14 -1.57 -12.98
CA GLY A 182 9.81 -0.34 -13.40
C GLY A 182 9.94 -0.20 -14.92
N SER A 183 9.01 -0.79 -15.67
CA SER A 183 9.16 -0.94 -17.12
C SER A 183 8.67 0.26 -17.92
N VAL A 184 7.78 1.05 -17.38
CA VAL A 184 7.09 2.12 -18.12
C VAL A 184 7.17 3.46 -17.41
N SER A 185 6.67 3.56 -16.18
CA SER A 185 6.52 4.84 -15.51
C SER A 185 7.87 5.48 -15.13
N TYR A 186 8.85 4.69 -14.73
CA TYR A 186 10.19 5.22 -14.43
C TYR A 186 10.82 5.91 -15.64
N THR A 187 10.67 5.35 -16.82
CA THR A 187 11.24 5.90 -18.07
C THR A 187 10.55 7.20 -18.49
N HIS A 188 9.27 7.36 -18.19
CA HIS A 188 8.47 8.50 -18.66
C HIS A 188 8.21 9.56 -17.59
N LEU A 189 8.17 9.19 -16.30
CA LEU A 189 7.88 10.10 -15.20
C LEU A 189 9.12 10.72 -14.57
N THR A 190 10.30 10.09 -14.69
CA THR A 190 11.53 10.75 -14.27
C THR A 190 11.90 11.87 -15.24
N LEU A 191 11.86 13.09 -14.76
CA LEU A 191 12.42 14.21 -15.49
C LEU A 191 13.85 13.88 -15.91
N PRO A 192 14.31 14.27 -17.11
CA PRO A 192 15.66 14.00 -17.59
C PRO A 192 16.72 14.84 -16.85
N THR A 193 16.61 14.95 -15.56
CA THR A 193 17.50 15.70 -14.68
C THR A 193 18.89 15.08 -14.54
N LYS A 194 19.06 13.83 -14.96
CA LYS A 194 20.37 13.13 -14.89
C LYS A 194 21.30 13.41 -16.09
N ARG A 195 20.94 14.27 -17.02
CA ARG A 195 21.79 14.65 -18.16
C ARG A 195 22.36 16.06 -18.09
N ILE A 196 22.25 16.69 -16.92
CA ILE A 196 22.90 17.97 -16.65
C ILE A 196 24.04 17.72 -15.65
N VAL A 197 25.05 17.03 -16.09
CA VAL A 197 26.41 17.04 -15.54
C VAL A 197 27.36 16.94 -16.73
#